data_73ca27a4976f9ab28df2189bb43a25f2
#
_entry.id   73ca27a4976f9ab28df2189bb43a25f2
#
_cell.length_a   1.000
_cell.length_b   1.000
_cell.length_c   1.000
_cell.angle_alpha   90.00
_cell.angle_beta   90.00
_cell.angle_gamma   90.00
#
_symmetry.space_group_name_H-M   'P 1'
#
loop_
_entity.id
_entity.type
_entity.pdbx_description
1 polymer ?
#
loop_
_entity_poly.entity_id
_entity_poly.type
_entity_poly.pdbx_seq_one_letter_code
_entity_poly.pdbx_strand_id
1 'polypeptide(L)'
;MKRQSIAAALLALSAVAGTASAQSVQVIEAGLARSTGDKPVAIRGLLDPAPQPNGKLLMVFPGWPGIPRIELKDGRPSWLYLQQHVQELKPLLHQAGISVMTVDCPTDQWGARGTNPTACDDSYRSSPLHAQDVRALIERARQAAPMKEIYLMGHSYGAVSSHWLALHLGAELAGSVHSATQSVPGGGAYSGYASSTAQIKPEQLPKNSIYLHHRDDLCRFTPYEFARKQALNGLMTVVGGNRWSDVCGKASYHSYSERSAQVGAALVRWMNEGVITPLIKGEGD
;
A
#
# COMPACT_ATOMS: atom_id res chain seq x y z
N MET A 1 -71.81 28.44 21.44
CA MET A 1 -70.85 27.34 21.35
C MET A 1 -70.04 27.51 20.05
N LYS A 2 -68.76 28.04 20.13
CA LYS A 2 -67.92 28.29 19.00
C LYS A 2 -66.90 27.11 18.91
N ARG A 3 -66.95 26.37 17.83
CA ARG A 3 -65.95 25.32 17.52
C ARG A 3 -64.68 25.98 16.92
N GLN A 4 -63.54 25.80 17.59
CA GLN A 4 -62.22 26.16 17.05
C GLN A 4 -61.69 24.95 16.31
N SER A 5 -61.40 25.14 15.03
CA SER A 5 -60.69 24.15 14.18
C SER A 5 -59.20 24.37 14.32
N ILE A 6 -58.45 23.38 14.79
CA ILE A 6 -56.99 23.35 14.83
C ILE A 6 -56.50 22.75 13.51
N ALA A 7 -55.83 23.61 12.71
CA ALA A 7 -55.15 23.16 11.51
C ALA A 7 -53.75 22.64 11.88
N ALA A 8 -53.50 21.35 11.70
CA ALA A 8 -52.18 20.76 11.87
C ALA A 8 -51.35 20.97 10.59
N ALA A 9 -50.30 21.76 10.68
CA ALA A 9 -49.30 21.91 9.58
C ALA A 9 -48.31 20.77 9.63
N LEU A 10 -48.36 19.87 8.65
CA LEU A 10 -47.33 18.85 8.39
C LEU A 10 -46.13 19.50 7.68
N LEU A 11 -45.02 19.66 8.39
CA LEU A 11 -43.74 19.99 7.79
C LEU A 11 -43.15 18.70 7.14
N ALA A 12 -43.16 18.64 5.84
CA ALA A 12 -42.44 17.59 5.09
C ALA A 12 -40.94 17.95 5.06
N LEU A 13 -40.12 17.25 5.84
CA LEU A 13 -38.66 17.28 5.71
C LEU A 13 -38.29 16.49 4.46
N SER A 14 -37.96 17.19 3.39
CA SER A 14 -37.34 16.61 2.21
C SER A 14 -35.86 16.30 2.51
N ALA A 15 -35.55 15.05 2.81
CA ALA A 15 -34.17 14.57 2.88
C ALA A 15 -33.59 14.60 1.46
N VAL A 16 -32.78 15.59 1.14
CA VAL A 16 -31.94 15.58 -0.06
C VAL A 16 -30.86 14.54 0.15
N ALA A 17 -31.07 13.33 -0.33
CA ALA A 17 -30.05 12.31 -0.46
C ALA A 17 -29.05 12.80 -1.54
N GLY A 18 -28.01 13.46 -1.11
CA GLY A 18 -26.87 13.78 -1.99
C GLY A 18 -26.27 12.47 -2.50
N THR A 19 -26.41 12.19 -3.77
CA THR A 19 -25.69 11.10 -4.44
C THR A 19 -24.21 11.43 -4.38
N ALA A 20 -23.46 10.81 -3.44
CA ALA A 20 -22.02 10.88 -3.43
C ALA A 20 -21.55 10.26 -4.76
N SER A 21 -21.11 11.09 -5.69
CA SER A 21 -20.45 10.63 -6.91
C SER A 21 -19.22 9.85 -6.50
N ALA A 22 -19.14 8.58 -6.86
CA ALA A 22 -17.93 7.78 -6.64
C ALA A 22 -16.75 8.50 -7.31
N GLN A 23 -15.77 8.92 -6.52
CA GLN A 23 -14.59 9.58 -7.06
C GLN A 23 -13.84 8.58 -7.93
N SER A 24 -13.52 8.99 -9.16
CA SER A 24 -12.78 8.13 -10.10
C SER A 24 -11.32 7.98 -9.67
N VAL A 25 -10.72 6.86 -10.07
CA VAL A 25 -9.27 6.65 -9.94
C VAL A 25 -8.50 7.79 -10.61
N GLN A 26 -7.49 8.33 -9.93
CA GLN A 26 -6.73 9.50 -10.41
C GLN A 26 -5.23 9.33 -10.21
N VAL A 27 -4.44 9.96 -11.07
CA VAL A 27 -2.99 10.07 -10.90
C VAL A 27 -2.69 11.29 -10.04
N ILE A 28 -2.02 11.06 -8.91
CA ILE A 28 -1.41 12.11 -8.09
C ILE A 28 0.04 12.22 -8.51
N GLU A 29 0.48 13.41 -8.91
CA GLU A 29 1.85 13.66 -9.32
C GLU A 29 2.50 14.71 -8.44
N ALA A 30 3.71 14.43 -7.99
CA ALA A 30 4.61 15.40 -7.35
C ALA A 30 5.84 15.61 -8.22
N GLY A 31 6.03 16.82 -8.72
CA GLY A 31 7.26 17.25 -9.35
C GLY A 31 8.39 17.32 -8.32
N LEU A 32 9.58 16.83 -8.68
CA LEU A 32 10.74 16.79 -7.81
C LEU A 32 11.77 17.85 -8.20
N ALA A 33 12.55 18.34 -7.24
CA ALA A 33 13.53 19.40 -7.46
C ALA A 33 14.80 18.87 -8.17
N ARG A 34 14.62 18.02 -9.20
CA ARG A 34 15.69 17.47 -10.03
C ARG A 34 15.19 17.16 -11.44
N SER A 35 16.11 16.97 -12.36
CA SER A 35 15.85 16.61 -13.74
C SER A 35 16.78 15.50 -14.23
N THR A 36 16.39 14.79 -15.27
CA THR A 36 17.22 13.86 -16.04
C THR A 36 17.39 14.41 -17.43
N GLY A 37 18.56 14.99 -17.71
CA GLY A 37 18.74 15.89 -18.86
C GLY A 37 17.77 17.08 -18.75
N ASP A 38 17.04 17.37 -19.82
CA ASP A 38 16.06 18.47 -19.85
C ASP A 38 14.66 18.08 -19.33
N LYS A 39 14.47 16.84 -18.85
CA LYS A 39 13.17 16.34 -18.41
C LYS A 39 13.04 16.48 -16.89
N PRO A 40 11.99 17.18 -16.40
CA PRO A 40 11.70 17.21 -14.97
C PRO A 40 11.37 15.81 -14.45
N VAL A 41 11.85 15.51 -13.24
CA VAL A 41 11.54 14.26 -12.57
C VAL A 41 10.28 14.41 -11.74
N ALA A 42 9.44 13.37 -11.75
CA ALA A 42 8.23 13.31 -10.95
C ALA A 42 8.07 11.93 -10.30
N ILE A 43 7.47 11.90 -9.11
CA ILE A 43 6.94 10.69 -8.49
C ILE A 43 5.42 10.68 -8.63
N ARG A 44 4.84 9.51 -8.90
CA ARG A 44 3.41 9.35 -9.12
C ARG A 44 2.78 8.28 -8.24
N GLY A 45 1.53 8.51 -7.90
CA GLY A 45 0.66 7.54 -7.25
C GLY A 45 -0.66 7.41 -7.98
N LEU A 46 -1.15 6.19 -8.12
CA LEU A 46 -2.50 5.90 -8.60
C LEU A 46 -3.42 5.84 -7.38
N LEU A 47 -4.13 6.93 -7.11
CA LEU A 47 -5.09 7.04 -6.02
C LEU A 47 -6.43 6.46 -6.44
N ASP A 48 -6.90 5.51 -5.67
CA ASP A 48 -8.23 4.92 -5.75
C ASP A 48 -8.98 5.28 -4.45
N PRO A 49 -9.79 6.33 -4.46
CA PRO A 49 -10.45 6.82 -3.26
C PRO A 49 -11.59 5.92 -2.84
N ALA A 50 -11.73 5.71 -1.53
CA ALA A 50 -12.91 5.05 -0.99
C ALA A 50 -14.18 5.85 -1.30
N PRO A 51 -15.33 5.22 -1.56
CA PRO A 51 -16.59 5.93 -1.81
C PRO A 51 -17.02 6.86 -0.67
N GLN A 52 -16.68 6.51 0.56
CA GLN A 52 -16.92 7.30 1.77
C GLN A 52 -15.61 7.37 2.58
N PRO A 53 -14.67 8.28 2.23
CA PRO A 53 -13.36 8.32 2.85
C PRO A 53 -13.42 8.70 4.33
N ASN A 54 -12.70 7.95 5.18
CA ASN A 54 -12.56 8.23 6.62
C ASN A 54 -11.31 9.05 6.97
N GLY A 55 -10.55 9.50 5.96
CA GLY A 55 -9.32 10.24 6.11
C GLY A 55 -8.06 9.36 6.20
N LYS A 56 -8.19 8.04 6.05
CA LYS A 56 -7.06 7.10 6.00
C LYS A 56 -6.66 6.79 4.56
N LEU A 57 -5.35 6.78 4.34
CA LEU A 57 -4.74 6.38 3.06
C LEU A 57 -3.76 5.24 3.29
N LEU A 58 -3.93 4.13 2.56
CA LEU A 58 -2.93 3.08 2.45
C LEU A 58 -2.11 3.29 1.18
N MET A 59 -0.84 3.67 1.32
CA MET A 59 0.11 3.75 0.22
C MET A 59 0.80 2.40 0.04
N VAL A 60 0.67 1.83 -1.15
CA VAL A 60 1.21 0.50 -1.47
C VAL A 60 2.42 0.61 -2.38
N PHE A 61 3.53 0.02 -1.94
CA PHE A 61 4.77 -0.11 -2.71
C PHE A 61 4.83 -1.52 -3.32
N PRO A 62 4.75 -1.62 -4.66
CA PRO A 62 4.67 -2.91 -5.33
C PRO A 62 5.95 -3.74 -5.18
N GLY A 63 5.79 -5.06 -5.17
CA GLY A 63 6.87 -6.02 -5.36
C GLY A 63 7.50 -5.93 -6.75
N TRP A 64 8.45 -6.80 -7.01
CA TRP A 64 9.17 -6.79 -8.28
C TRP A 64 8.22 -6.77 -9.51
N PRO A 65 8.53 -5.98 -10.55
CA PRO A 65 9.69 -5.10 -10.75
C PRO A 65 9.61 -3.76 -10.00
N GLY A 66 8.51 -3.45 -9.30
CA GLY A 66 8.38 -2.27 -8.45
C GLY A 66 8.18 -0.93 -9.20
N ILE A 67 7.94 -0.98 -10.52
CA ILE A 67 7.80 0.18 -11.39
C ILE A 67 6.52 0.04 -12.22
N PRO A 68 5.35 0.38 -11.68
CA PRO A 68 4.07 0.31 -12.38
C PRO A 68 3.98 1.22 -13.62
N ARG A 69 4.84 2.23 -13.75
CA ARG A 69 4.81 3.26 -14.81
C ARG A 69 3.47 3.93 -14.90
N ILE A 70 3.07 4.57 -13.81
CA ILE A 70 1.82 5.33 -13.72
C ILE A 70 1.96 6.62 -14.50
N GLU A 71 1.08 6.84 -15.47
CA GLU A 71 1.08 7.99 -16.35
C GLU A 71 -0.35 8.48 -16.62
N LEU A 72 -0.47 9.72 -17.07
CA LEU A 72 -1.68 10.21 -17.74
C LEU A 72 -1.48 10.08 -19.25
N LYS A 73 -2.32 9.30 -19.91
CA LYS A 73 -2.39 9.20 -21.37
C LYS A 73 -3.74 9.73 -21.83
N ASP A 74 -3.72 10.77 -22.64
CA ASP A 74 -4.94 11.44 -23.12
C ASP A 74 -5.90 11.83 -21.97
N GLY A 75 -5.33 12.32 -20.86
CA GLY A 75 -6.06 12.71 -19.66
C GLY A 75 -6.59 11.54 -18.80
N ARG A 76 -6.25 10.29 -19.14
CA ARG A 76 -6.69 9.10 -18.42
C ARG A 76 -5.53 8.40 -17.71
N PRO A 77 -5.75 7.86 -16.50
CA PRO A 77 -4.76 7.03 -15.80
C PRO A 77 -4.36 5.81 -16.66
N SER A 78 -3.06 5.54 -16.72
CA SER A 78 -2.47 4.40 -17.42
C SER A 78 -1.32 3.83 -16.60
N TRP A 79 -1.16 2.51 -16.62
CA TRP A 79 -0.10 1.79 -15.89
C TRP A 79 0.23 0.47 -16.61
N LEU A 80 1.38 -0.13 -16.29
CA LEU A 80 1.77 -1.42 -16.86
C LEU A 80 1.14 -2.59 -16.10
N TYR A 81 1.09 -2.51 -14.76
CA TYR A 81 0.52 -3.54 -13.91
C TYR A 81 0.11 -2.97 -12.55
N LEU A 82 -0.81 -3.67 -11.89
CA LEU A 82 -1.10 -3.53 -10.46
C LEU A 82 -1.01 -4.92 -9.82
N GLN A 83 -0.59 -4.97 -8.56
CA GLN A 83 -0.49 -6.24 -7.85
C GLN A 83 -1.88 -6.80 -7.56
N GLN A 84 -2.14 -8.03 -7.98
CA GLN A 84 -3.46 -8.68 -7.89
C GLN A 84 -3.96 -8.73 -6.44
N HIS A 85 -3.14 -9.17 -5.48
CA HIS A 85 -3.55 -9.25 -4.08
C HIS A 85 -4.01 -7.89 -3.53
N VAL A 86 -3.38 -6.78 -3.94
CA VAL A 86 -3.82 -5.42 -3.55
C VAL A 86 -5.19 -5.10 -4.13
N GLN A 87 -5.45 -5.50 -5.39
CA GLN A 87 -6.78 -5.32 -6.00
C GLN A 87 -7.86 -6.14 -5.27
N GLU A 88 -7.50 -7.31 -4.75
CA GLU A 88 -8.38 -8.18 -3.98
C GLU A 88 -8.67 -7.66 -2.57
N LEU A 89 -7.70 -6.97 -1.94
CA LEU A 89 -7.88 -6.32 -0.63
C LEU A 89 -8.75 -5.05 -0.71
N LYS A 90 -8.68 -4.34 -1.82
CA LYS A 90 -9.24 -3.01 -2.02
C LYS A 90 -10.73 -2.89 -1.69
N PRO A 91 -11.63 -3.82 -2.07
CA PRO A 91 -13.05 -3.70 -1.73
C PRO A 91 -13.32 -3.60 -0.23
N LEU A 92 -12.59 -4.35 0.60
CA LEU A 92 -12.73 -4.31 2.07
C LEU A 92 -12.18 -3.00 2.65
N LEU A 93 -11.04 -2.53 2.14
CA LEU A 93 -10.47 -1.24 2.53
C LEU A 93 -11.44 -0.10 2.20
N HIS A 94 -12.01 -0.09 0.99
CA HIS A 94 -12.99 0.90 0.55
C HIS A 94 -14.27 0.86 1.38
N GLN A 95 -14.79 -0.34 1.70
CA GLN A 95 -15.95 -0.49 2.58
C GLN A 95 -15.69 0.10 3.97
N ALA A 96 -14.46 0.02 4.44
CA ALA A 96 -14.03 0.62 5.71
C ALA A 96 -13.64 2.11 5.60
N GLY A 97 -13.85 2.75 4.45
CA GLY A 97 -13.52 4.15 4.21
C GLY A 97 -12.05 4.45 3.97
N ILE A 98 -11.22 3.42 3.79
CA ILE A 98 -9.77 3.55 3.59
C ILE A 98 -9.47 3.67 2.09
N SER A 99 -8.90 4.79 1.67
CA SER A 99 -8.44 4.98 0.30
C SER A 99 -7.12 4.24 0.06
N VAL A 100 -6.86 3.83 -1.18
CA VAL A 100 -5.64 3.10 -1.55
C VAL A 100 -4.87 3.87 -2.63
N MET A 101 -3.57 4.00 -2.48
CA MET A 101 -2.70 4.58 -3.51
C MET A 101 -1.55 3.63 -3.83
N THR A 102 -1.50 3.13 -5.08
CA THR A 102 -0.30 2.44 -5.57
C THR A 102 0.76 3.46 -5.92
N VAL A 103 1.94 3.35 -5.32
CA VAL A 103 3.05 4.28 -5.51
C VAL A 103 3.99 3.75 -6.58
N ASP A 104 4.35 4.61 -7.53
CA ASP A 104 5.40 4.33 -8.51
C ASP A 104 6.75 4.82 -8.03
N CYS A 105 7.81 4.35 -8.67
CA CYS A 105 9.11 4.98 -8.54
C CYS A 105 9.16 6.29 -9.33
N PRO A 106 10.01 7.25 -8.94
CA PRO A 106 10.22 8.46 -9.72
C PRO A 106 10.67 8.15 -11.16
N THR A 107 10.36 9.05 -12.07
CA THR A 107 10.61 8.84 -13.51
C THR A 107 12.08 8.65 -13.87
N ASP A 108 13.01 9.17 -13.08
CA ASP A 108 14.46 8.93 -13.21
C ASP A 108 14.89 7.52 -12.74
N GLN A 109 14.02 6.80 -12.05
CA GLN A 109 14.25 5.44 -11.56
C GLN A 109 13.57 4.36 -12.42
N TRP A 110 13.03 4.71 -13.57
CA TRP A 110 12.21 3.76 -14.34
C TRP A 110 13.01 2.75 -15.16
N GLY A 111 14.25 2.92 -15.47
CA GLY A 111 15.00 2.02 -16.36
C GLY A 111 14.39 1.89 -17.77
N ALA A 112 15.05 1.18 -18.67
CA ALA A 112 14.53 0.94 -20.01
C ALA A 112 13.35 -0.05 -19.99
N ARG A 113 12.32 0.21 -20.82
CA ARG A 113 11.15 -0.65 -20.94
C ARG A 113 11.55 -2.04 -21.47
N GLY A 114 11.13 -3.10 -20.78
CA GLY A 114 11.44 -4.48 -21.17
C GLY A 114 12.80 -4.99 -20.71
N THR A 115 13.61 -4.14 -20.04
CA THR A 115 14.81 -4.58 -19.33
C THR A 115 14.50 -4.87 -17.87
N ASN A 116 15.30 -5.72 -17.26
CA ASN A 116 15.31 -5.85 -15.81
C ASN A 116 15.67 -4.50 -15.22
N PRO A 117 14.81 -3.89 -14.39
CA PRO A 117 15.13 -2.60 -13.83
C PRO A 117 16.24 -2.79 -12.80
N THR A 118 17.43 -2.36 -13.12
CA THR A 118 18.46 -2.03 -12.13
C THR A 118 18.13 -0.72 -11.43
N ALA A 119 17.22 0.05 -12.00
CA ALA A 119 16.65 1.26 -11.43
C ALA A 119 15.58 0.94 -10.36
N CYS A 120 15.32 1.87 -9.47
CA CYS A 120 14.44 1.69 -8.31
C CYS A 120 14.84 0.51 -7.41
N ASP A 121 16.12 0.28 -7.28
CA ASP A 121 16.73 -0.79 -6.49
C ASP A 121 16.84 -0.44 -4.99
N ASP A 122 17.50 -1.30 -4.24
CA ASP A 122 17.72 -1.10 -2.80
C ASP A 122 18.46 0.21 -2.50
N SER A 123 19.38 0.63 -3.36
CA SER A 123 20.20 1.84 -3.13
C SER A 123 19.35 3.10 -3.12
N TYR A 124 18.36 3.17 -4.04
CA TYR A 124 17.38 4.25 -4.03
C TYR A 124 16.34 4.06 -2.91
N ARG A 125 15.74 2.86 -2.80
CA ARG A 125 14.64 2.61 -1.85
C ARG A 125 15.05 2.77 -0.40
N SER A 126 16.31 2.49 -0.06
CA SER A 126 16.87 2.68 1.29
C SER A 126 17.35 4.10 1.57
N SER A 127 17.40 4.96 0.56
CA SER A 127 17.98 6.29 0.68
C SER A 127 17.04 7.33 1.32
N PRO A 128 17.59 8.37 1.97
CA PRO A 128 16.80 9.53 2.38
C PRO A 128 16.12 10.26 1.21
N LEU A 129 16.65 10.14 -0.02
CA LEU A 129 16.05 10.71 -1.22
C LEU A 129 14.69 10.09 -1.51
N HIS A 130 14.54 8.75 -1.38
CA HIS A 130 13.26 8.09 -1.52
C HIS A 130 12.21 8.63 -0.53
N ALA A 131 12.61 8.87 0.72
CA ALA A 131 11.72 9.44 1.72
C ALA A 131 11.30 10.88 1.38
N GLN A 132 12.21 11.70 0.85
CA GLN A 132 11.88 13.06 0.38
C GLN A 132 10.87 13.02 -0.77
N ASP A 133 11.07 12.14 -1.75
CA ASP A 133 10.18 11.98 -2.89
C ASP A 133 8.78 11.52 -2.45
N VAL A 134 8.72 10.53 -1.55
CA VAL A 134 7.44 10.04 -1.02
C VAL A 134 6.74 11.09 -0.16
N ARG A 135 7.47 11.88 0.62
CA ARG A 135 6.91 13.01 1.37
C ARG A 135 6.25 14.03 0.45
N ALA A 136 6.90 14.38 -0.67
CA ALA A 136 6.31 15.27 -1.67
C ALA A 136 5.01 14.69 -2.26
N LEU A 137 4.97 13.38 -2.51
CA LEU A 137 3.76 12.71 -2.98
C LEU A 137 2.64 12.71 -1.92
N ILE A 138 2.97 12.49 -0.64
CA ILE A 138 2.01 12.57 0.48
C ILE A 138 1.39 13.97 0.56
N GLU A 139 2.20 15.02 0.42
CA GLU A 139 1.71 16.40 0.43
C GLU A 139 0.76 16.67 -0.72
N ARG A 140 1.06 16.17 -1.93
CA ARG A 140 0.17 16.27 -3.08
C ARG A 140 -1.12 15.47 -2.88
N ALA A 141 -1.07 14.29 -2.28
CA ALA A 141 -2.25 13.50 -1.94
C ALA A 141 -3.15 14.23 -0.95
N ARG A 142 -2.58 14.87 0.08
CA ARG A 142 -3.32 15.69 1.05
C ARG A 142 -4.00 16.91 0.44
N GLN A 143 -3.43 17.49 -0.62
CA GLN A 143 -4.05 18.57 -1.37
C GLN A 143 -5.23 18.08 -2.24
N ALA A 144 -5.16 16.85 -2.74
CA ALA A 144 -6.20 16.26 -3.58
C ALA A 144 -7.41 15.76 -2.77
N ALA A 145 -7.19 15.30 -1.52
CA ALA A 145 -8.25 14.79 -0.66
C ALA A 145 -7.86 14.90 0.82
N PRO A 146 -8.83 14.95 1.76
CA PRO A 146 -8.57 15.13 3.19
C PRO A 146 -7.96 13.86 3.82
N MET A 147 -6.67 13.61 3.56
CA MET A 147 -5.88 12.50 4.09
C MET A 147 -5.24 12.90 5.42
N LYS A 148 -5.75 12.36 6.53
CA LYS A 148 -5.26 12.62 7.90
C LYS A 148 -4.20 11.62 8.33
N GLU A 149 -4.45 10.35 8.10
CA GLU A 149 -3.61 9.23 8.53
C GLU A 149 -3.03 8.50 7.31
N ILE A 150 -1.71 8.44 7.25
CA ILE A 150 -0.98 7.77 6.17
C ILE A 150 -0.41 6.46 6.68
N TYR A 151 -0.79 5.37 6.05
CA TYR A 151 -0.25 4.04 6.27
C TYR A 151 0.55 3.59 5.05
N LEU A 152 1.63 2.85 5.28
CA LEU A 152 2.43 2.26 4.21
C LEU A 152 2.26 0.74 4.20
N MET A 153 2.22 0.14 3.02
CA MET A 153 2.38 -1.30 2.84
C MET A 153 3.37 -1.57 1.72
N GLY A 154 4.47 -2.22 2.03
CA GLY A 154 5.39 -2.75 1.04
C GLY A 154 5.26 -4.25 0.96
N HIS A 155 5.09 -4.79 -0.26
CA HIS A 155 4.99 -6.23 -0.46
C HIS A 155 6.19 -6.76 -1.22
N SER A 156 6.77 -7.88 -0.76
CA SER A 156 7.92 -8.50 -1.41
C SER A 156 9.08 -7.50 -1.53
N TYR A 157 9.55 -7.22 -2.73
CA TYR A 157 10.54 -6.18 -2.99
C TYR A 157 10.09 -4.77 -2.56
N GLY A 158 8.80 -4.49 -2.58
CA GLY A 158 8.23 -3.24 -2.05
C GLY A 158 8.44 -3.07 -0.54
N ALA A 159 8.69 -4.16 0.18
CA ALA A 159 8.99 -4.10 1.61
C ALA A 159 10.30 -3.35 1.92
N VAL A 160 11.23 -3.27 0.99
CA VAL A 160 12.42 -2.38 1.12
C VAL A 160 11.96 -0.94 1.31
N SER A 161 11.01 -0.48 0.48
CA SER A 161 10.45 0.87 0.64
C SER A 161 9.73 1.03 1.98
N SER A 162 8.82 0.12 2.36
CA SER A 162 8.08 0.30 3.62
C SER A 162 8.96 0.29 4.86
N HIS A 163 10.05 -0.48 4.88
CA HIS A 163 11.00 -0.48 5.99
C HIS A 163 11.77 0.85 6.12
N TRP A 164 12.42 1.26 5.04
CA TRP A 164 13.25 2.47 5.07
C TRP A 164 12.42 3.74 5.19
N LEU A 165 11.22 3.78 4.58
CA LEU A 165 10.29 4.89 4.78
C LEU A 165 9.76 4.93 6.23
N ALA A 166 9.51 3.79 6.87
CA ALA A 166 9.15 3.77 8.28
C ALA A 166 10.25 4.38 9.16
N LEU A 167 11.53 4.11 8.86
CA LEU A 167 12.66 4.72 9.57
C LEU A 167 12.79 6.23 9.29
N HIS A 168 12.66 6.64 8.04
CA HIS A 168 12.92 8.02 7.64
C HIS A 168 11.74 8.97 7.89
N LEU A 169 10.50 8.49 7.78
CA LEU A 169 9.27 9.29 7.96
C LEU A 169 8.68 9.13 9.37
N GLY A 170 8.95 8.02 10.05
CA GLY A 170 8.65 7.79 11.46
C GLY A 170 7.30 8.32 11.93
N ALA A 171 7.32 9.42 12.66
CA ALA A 171 6.14 10.05 13.26
C ALA A 171 5.16 10.69 12.25
N GLU A 172 5.54 10.85 11.00
CA GLU A 172 4.64 11.35 9.95
C GLU A 172 3.63 10.29 9.47
N LEU A 173 3.89 9.02 9.83
CA LEU A 173 3.08 7.86 9.45
C LEU A 173 2.20 7.39 10.61
N ALA A 174 0.96 7.06 10.30
CA ALA A 174 0.07 6.37 11.24
C ALA A 174 0.48 4.91 11.45
N GLY A 175 1.14 4.29 10.45
CA GLY A 175 1.70 2.95 10.58
C GLY A 175 2.32 2.41 9.29
N SER A 176 3.02 1.28 9.42
CA SER A 176 3.62 0.58 8.28
C SER A 176 3.44 -0.93 8.36
N VAL A 177 3.18 -1.56 7.22
CA VAL A 177 3.05 -3.00 7.03
C VAL A 177 4.18 -3.50 6.15
N HIS A 178 4.98 -4.42 6.67
CA HIS A 178 6.06 -5.09 5.96
C HIS A 178 5.58 -6.46 5.52
N SER A 179 5.04 -6.51 4.30
CA SER A 179 4.32 -7.67 3.76
C SER A 179 5.26 -8.56 2.95
N ALA A 180 5.31 -9.87 3.26
CA ALA A 180 6.18 -10.86 2.59
C ALA A 180 7.57 -10.29 2.34
N THR A 181 8.25 -9.86 3.41
CA THR A 181 9.45 -9.02 3.36
C THR A 181 10.61 -9.69 2.62
N GLN A 182 11.08 -9.04 1.57
CA GLN A 182 12.32 -9.40 0.90
C GLN A 182 13.51 -9.10 1.82
N SER A 183 14.29 -10.14 2.13
CA SER A 183 15.42 -10.08 3.05
C SER A 183 16.65 -10.86 2.58
N VAL A 184 16.54 -11.54 1.44
CA VAL A 184 17.63 -12.32 0.84
C VAL A 184 18.06 -11.63 -0.45
N PRO A 185 19.39 -11.44 -0.68
CA PRO A 185 19.86 -10.81 -1.89
C PRO A 185 19.50 -11.62 -3.13
N GLY A 186 19.23 -10.90 -4.20
CA GLY A 186 19.03 -11.48 -5.52
C GLY A 186 20.32 -11.66 -6.29
N GLY A 187 20.22 -12.24 -7.48
CA GLY A 187 21.33 -12.38 -8.41
C GLY A 187 20.79 -12.48 -9.84
N GLY A 188 21.64 -12.27 -10.84
CA GLY A 188 21.23 -12.24 -12.24
C GLY A 188 20.15 -11.20 -12.48
N ALA A 189 18.98 -11.65 -12.92
CA ALA A 189 17.82 -10.80 -13.18
C ALA A 189 17.35 -9.97 -11.95
N TYR A 190 17.69 -10.38 -10.75
CA TYR A 190 17.30 -9.77 -9.48
C TYR A 190 18.49 -9.09 -8.79
N SER A 191 19.52 -8.68 -9.52
CA SER A 191 20.75 -8.10 -8.96
C SER A 191 20.53 -6.79 -8.17
N GLY A 192 19.42 -6.06 -8.42
CA GLY A 192 19.01 -4.90 -7.63
C GLY A 192 18.52 -5.23 -6.21
N TYR A 193 18.38 -6.52 -5.85
CA TYR A 193 17.97 -6.95 -4.51
C TYR A 193 19.20 -7.12 -3.63
N ALA A 194 19.55 -6.10 -2.90
CA ALA A 194 20.74 -6.08 -2.03
C ALA A 194 20.46 -6.54 -0.60
N SER A 195 19.20 -6.89 -0.27
CA SER A 195 18.73 -7.26 1.07
C SER A 195 18.98 -6.20 2.15
N SER A 196 18.85 -4.92 1.82
CA SER A 196 19.06 -3.83 2.77
C SER A 196 18.14 -3.90 4.00
N THR A 197 16.96 -4.51 3.87
CA THR A 197 16.05 -4.77 5.00
C THR A 197 16.68 -5.64 6.08
N ALA A 198 17.58 -6.56 5.74
CA ALA A 198 18.28 -7.41 6.69
C ALA A 198 19.30 -6.65 7.56
N GLN A 199 19.63 -5.41 7.20
CA GLN A 199 20.54 -4.53 7.95
C GLN A 199 19.80 -3.74 9.05
N ILE A 200 18.46 -3.69 9.00
CA ILE A 200 17.63 -2.96 9.95
C ILE A 200 17.45 -3.84 11.20
N LYS A 201 17.81 -3.30 12.35
CA LYS A 201 17.55 -3.96 13.63
C LYS A 201 16.09 -3.78 14.02
N PRO A 202 15.44 -4.79 14.62
CA PRO A 202 14.02 -4.70 15.00
C PRO A 202 13.67 -3.48 15.85
N GLU A 203 14.57 -3.07 16.74
CA GLU A 203 14.39 -1.95 17.67
C GLU A 203 14.43 -0.58 17.00
N GLN A 204 14.92 -0.51 15.75
CA GLN A 204 14.97 0.72 14.99
C GLN A 204 13.61 1.07 14.36
N LEU A 205 12.76 0.07 14.12
CA LEU A 205 11.45 0.30 13.52
C LEU A 205 10.50 0.97 14.51
N PRO A 206 9.68 1.93 14.06
CA PRO A 206 8.63 2.53 14.87
C PRO A 206 7.66 1.49 15.45
N LYS A 207 7.09 1.77 16.64
CA LYS A 207 6.16 0.86 17.33
C LYS A 207 4.89 0.53 16.53
N ASN A 208 4.52 1.39 15.59
CA ASN A 208 3.40 1.21 14.66
C ASN A 208 3.81 0.49 13.36
N SER A 209 4.95 -0.19 13.35
CA SER A 209 5.41 -1.06 12.25
C SER A 209 5.08 -2.50 12.57
N ILE A 210 4.39 -3.19 11.64
CA ILE A 210 4.00 -4.60 11.79
C ILE A 210 4.45 -5.41 10.57
N TYR A 211 4.54 -6.72 10.77
CA TYR A 211 4.80 -7.68 9.69
C TYR A 211 3.52 -8.43 9.31
N LEU A 212 3.37 -8.70 8.02
CA LEU A 212 2.33 -9.54 7.45
C LEU A 212 2.99 -10.59 6.58
N HIS A 213 2.83 -11.88 6.90
CA HIS A 213 3.56 -12.91 6.17
C HIS A 213 2.82 -14.25 6.19
N HIS A 214 2.83 -14.95 5.06
CA HIS A 214 2.33 -16.32 5.01
C HIS A 214 3.38 -17.28 5.60
N ARG A 215 2.97 -18.16 6.53
CA ARG A 215 3.87 -19.10 7.20
C ARG A 215 4.58 -20.05 6.23
N ASP A 216 3.85 -20.49 5.21
CA ASP A 216 4.31 -21.46 4.23
C ASP A 216 4.78 -20.79 2.91
N ASP A 217 5.18 -19.50 2.95
CA ASP A 217 5.77 -18.81 1.81
C ASP A 217 7.08 -19.49 1.39
N LEU A 218 7.11 -20.02 0.18
CA LEU A 218 8.27 -20.71 -0.40
C LEU A 218 9.14 -19.80 -1.28
N CYS A 219 8.81 -18.51 -1.38
CA CYS A 219 9.63 -17.58 -2.13
C CYS A 219 10.97 -17.38 -1.41
N ARG A 220 12.06 -17.81 -2.03
CA ARG A 220 13.40 -17.82 -1.43
C ARG A 220 13.90 -16.43 -0.97
N PHE A 221 13.33 -15.37 -1.55
CA PHE A 221 13.72 -13.99 -1.22
C PHE A 221 13.03 -13.45 0.03
N THR A 222 11.95 -14.09 0.47
CA THR A 222 11.05 -13.63 1.52
C THR A 222 10.79 -14.73 2.56
N PRO A 223 11.82 -15.23 3.25
CA PRO A 223 11.64 -16.31 4.23
C PRO A 223 10.79 -15.83 5.42
N TYR A 224 9.74 -16.57 5.78
CA TYR A 224 8.89 -16.30 6.94
C TYR A 224 9.67 -16.11 8.25
N GLU A 225 10.74 -16.89 8.44
CA GLU A 225 11.59 -16.82 9.63
C GLU A 225 12.24 -15.45 9.83
N PHE A 226 12.51 -14.72 8.76
CA PHE A 226 12.99 -13.35 8.87
C PHE A 226 11.93 -12.46 9.51
N ALA A 227 10.70 -12.45 8.98
CA ALA A 227 9.60 -11.67 9.55
C ALA A 227 9.34 -12.04 11.01
N ARG A 228 9.35 -13.34 11.32
CA ARG A 228 9.15 -13.85 12.70
C ARG A 228 10.20 -13.32 13.69
N LYS A 229 11.45 -13.21 13.27
CA LYS A 229 12.55 -12.67 14.10
C LYS A 229 12.52 -11.17 14.25
N GLN A 230 12.04 -10.46 13.21
CA GLN A 230 12.03 -8.99 13.16
C GLN A 230 10.78 -8.36 13.80
N ALA A 231 9.72 -9.11 13.99
CA ALA A 231 8.40 -8.59 14.37
C ALA A 231 8.25 -8.30 15.87
N LEU A 232 9.02 -7.36 16.42
CA LEU A 232 8.88 -6.95 17.83
C LEU A 232 7.53 -6.31 18.12
N ASN A 233 6.98 -5.55 17.18
CA ASN A 233 5.76 -4.77 17.37
C ASN A 233 4.49 -5.52 16.92
N GLY A 234 4.64 -6.61 16.21
CA GLY A 234 3.54 -7.48 15.82
C GLY A 234 3.74 -8.18 14.47
N LEU A 235 3.21 -9.40 14.42
CA LEU A 235 3.20 -10.26 13.26
C LEU A 235 1.78 -10.76 13.00
N MET A 236 1.29 -10.54 11.80
CA MET A 236 0.10 -11.19 11.26
C MET A 236 0.56 -12.38 10.42
N THR A 237 0.39 -13.59 10.94
CA THR A 237 0.73 -14.83 10.25
C THR A 237 -0.45 -15.34 9.45
N VAL A 238 -0.29 -15.47 8.14
CA VAL A 238 -1.30 -16.06 7.25
C VAL A 238 -1.02 -17.55 7.10
N VAL A 239 -2.08 -18.37 7.15
CA VAL A 239 -2.01 -19.82 6.93
C VAL A 239 -3.12 -20.27 5.99
N GLY A 240 -2.96 -21.47 5.41
CA GLY A 240 -3.91 -22.07 4.48
C GLY A 240 -3.96 -21.36 3.13
N GLY A 241 -5.01 -21.61 2.35
CA GLY A 241 -5.09 -21.18 0.95
C GLY A 241 -4.37 -22.14 0.02
N ASN A 242 -4.14 -21.72 -1.22
CA ASN A 242 -3.56 -22.56 -2.25
C ASN A 242 -2.41 -21.87 -2.99
N ARG A 243 -1.63 -22.70 -3.66
CA ARG A 243 -0.55 -22.29 -4.55
C ARG A 243 -0.81 -22.80 -5.95
N TRP A 244 -1.19 -21.88 -6.85
CA TRP A 244 -1.51 -22.18 -8.24
C TRP A 244 -0.45 -21.71 -9.24
N SER A 245 0.56 -20.96 -8.79
CA SER A 245 1.60 -20.38 -9.64
C SER A 245 3.00 -20.62 -9.07
N ASP A 246 4.00 -19.99 -9.71
CA ASP A 246 5.35 -19.87 -9.16
C ASP A 246 5.34 -19.42 -7.69
N VAL A 247 6.29 -19.92 -6.90
CA VAL A 247 6.34 -19.69 -5.45
C VAL A 247 6.41 -18.22 -5.05
N CYS A 248 6.97 -17.36 -5.90
CA CYS A 248 6.97 -15.90 -5.71
C CYS A 248 5.87 -15.20 -6.55
N GLY A 249 4.97 -15.98 -7.17
CA GLY A 249 3.97 -15.48 -8.11
C GLY A 249 2.70 -14.95 -7.46
N LYS A 250 1.85 -14.37 -8.30
CA LYS A 250 0.60 -13.71 -7.89
C LYS A 250 -0.48 -14.63 -7.32
N ALA A 251 -0.44 -15.93 -7.63
CA ALA A 251 -1.40 -16.93 -7.15
C ALA A 251 -0.68 -17.99 -6.30
N SER A 252 0.03 -17.54 -5.29
CA SER A 252 0.79 -18.38 -4.36
C SER A 252 0.62 -17.91 -2.91
N TYR A 253 1.17 -18.63 -1.97
CA TYR A 253 1.24 -18.23 -0.57
C TYR A 253 1.95 -16.88 -0.39
N HIS A 254 2.94 -16.58 -1.23
CA HIS A 254 3.62 -15.30 -1.24
C HIS A 254 2.65 -14.11 -1.41
N SER A 255 1.61 -14.26 -2.22
CA SER A 255 0.59 -13.24 -2.47
C SER A 255 -0.75 -13.52 -1.77
N TYR A 256 -0.74 -14.34 -0.73
CA TYR A 256 -1.94 -14.64 0.09
C TYR A 256 -3.10 -15.23 -0.71
N SER A 257 -2.81 -16.07 -1.70
CA SER A 257 -3.83 -16.71 -2.55
C SER A 257 -4.93 -17.35 -1.71
N GLU A 258 -6.20 -17.04 -2.04
CA GLU A 258 -7.40 -17.47 -1.34
C GLU A 258 -7.51 -17.01 0.14
N ARG A 259 -6.67 -16.04 0.55
CA ARG A 259 -6.71 -15.42 1.90
C ARG A 259 -6.80 -13.89 1.84
N SER A 260 -6.95 -13.32 0.64
CA SER A 260 -7.00 -11.87 0.46
C SER A 260 -8.11 -11.22 1.28
N ALA A 261 -9.29 -11.83 1.38
CA ALA A 261 -10.40 -11.30 2.17
C ALA A 261 -10.06 -11.24 3.67
N GLN A 262 -9.50 -12.32 4.23
CA GLN A 262 -9.10 -12.39 5.63
C GLN A 262 -7.96 -11.43 5.94
N VAL A 263 -6.99 -11.31 5.03
CA VAL A 263 -5.90 -10.33 5.13
C VAL A 263 -6.45 -8.91 5.10
N GLY A 264 -7.38 -8.62 4.19
CA GLY A 264 -8.04 -7.31 4.13
C GLY A 264 -8.76 -6.95 5.41
N ALA A 265 -9.55 -7.88 5.97
CA ALA A 265 -10.24 -7.69 7.24
C ALA A 265 -9.26 -7.43 8.41
N ALA A 266 -8.15 -8.16 8.46
CA ALA A 266 -7.12 -7.97 9.49
C ALA A 266 -6.42 -6.60 9.37
N LEU A 267 -6.12 -6.14 8.15
CA LEU A 267 -5.56 -4.82 7.89
C LEU A 267 -6.54 -3.71 8.28
N VAL A 268 -7.81 -3.82 7.91
CA VAL A 268 -8.88 -2.88 8.29
C VAL A 268 -8.97 -2.76 9.81
N ARG A 269 -8.98 -3.89 10.50
CA ARG A 269 -9.03 -3.92 11.97
C ARG A 269 -7.82 -3.25 12.60
N TRP A 270 -6.63 -3.54 12.10
CA TRP A 270 -5.43 -2.89 12.61
C TRP A 270 -5.41 -1.39 12.34
N MET A 271 -5.76 -0.95 11.13
CA MET A 271 -5.77 0.46 10.77
C MET A 271 -6.84 1.26 11.53
N ASN A 272 -7.99 0.66 11.87
CA ASN A 272 -9.07 1.36 12.55
C ASN A 272 -9.01 1.27 14.07
N GLU A 273 -8.54 0.14 14.61
CA GLU A 273 -8.63 -0.18 16.03
C GLU A 273 -7.25 -0.37 16.68
N GLY A 274 -6.17 -0.41 15.90
CA GLY A 274 -4.82 -0.76 16.40
C GLY A 274 -4.67 -2.24 16.79
N VAL A 275 -5.65 -3.09 16.48
CA VAL A 275 -5.68 -4.48 16.91
C VAL A 275 -5.02 -5.39 15.87
N ILE A 276 -3.96 -6.06 16.28
CA ILE A 276 -3.25 -7.03 15.44
C ILE A 276 -3.97 -8.38 15.51
N THR A 277 -4.22 -9.01 14.36
CA THR A 277 -4.71 -10.37 14.23
C THR A 277 -3.53 -11.32 14.07
N PRO A 278 -3.09 -12.05 15.14
CA PRO A 278 -1.83 -12.78 15.09
C PRO A 278 -1.84 -13.96 14.12
N LEU A 279 -3.02 -14.56 13.91
CA LEU A 279 -3.21 -15.68 13.00
C LEU A 279 -4.41 -15.40 12.08
N ILE A 280 -4.14 -15.35 10.79
CA ILE A 280 -5.13 -15.15 9.73
C ILE A 280 -5.31 -16.50 9.03
N LYS A 281 -6.54 -17.03 9.07
CA LYS A 281 -6.90 -18.33 8.49
C LYS A 281 -8.28 -18.26 7.83
N GLY A 282 -8.59 -19.23 6.98
CA GLY A 282 -9.93 -19.41 6.41
C GLY A 282 -10.90 -20.10 7.37
N GLU A 283 -12.16 -20.12 7.01
CA GLU A 283 -13.16 -20.95 7.68
C GLU A 283 -12.80 -22.43 7.42
N GLY A 284 -12.60 -23.19 8.50
CA GLY A 284 -12.27 -24.62 8.41
C GLY A 284 -10.76 -24.97 8.37
N ASP A 285 -9.86 -23.99 8.48
CA ASP A 285 -8.42 -24.23 8.64
C ASP A 285 -8.04 -24.53 10.10
#